data_a31f0dc72ae326ec98977c9da9e71e93
#
_entry.id   a31f0dc72ae326ec98977c9da9e71e93
#
_cell.length_a   1.000
_cell.length_b   1.000
_cell.length_c   1.000
_cell.angle_alpha   90.00
_cell.angle_beta   90.00
_cell.angle_gamma   90.00
#
_symmetry.space_group_name_H-M   'P 1'
#
loop_
_entity.id
_entity.type
_entity.pdbx_description
1 polymer ?
#
loop_
_entity_poly.entity_id
_entity_poly.type
_entity_poly.pdbx_seq_one_letter_code
_entity_poly.pdbx_strand_id
1 'polypeptide(L)'
;WGVFQKPVMAQYGFSRGQAMLSFAILVAGYGIGCAIGGFVQDQHGPRYAALWGTALLGGGSMGAALVPQGNAALFFLVYSIPAGVGSAFLAPAVLACAQKWYASRKGLATGVSGAAMGLSGAFLTVFVGFVENRWGMRVCFAALGVVVLAVCGASAAVLQNPPQPAGQPNAKAANDLPPHQMVRTTQYRLCVAGVALAAPPMLLFSPEILTIAADRGLPEQWAPLCVAVGSAASAAGRLLCPAASDHWGRKPVLYGVYAALAAGSIGFAFAQGWWVLAAYCVLTCFYSGGAAVQPALNTDLFGLAHAGVNYGLIALGMSAGSLLSYAGSQLLDLPARHMLAVASAVAGGICFLFVKPVATVEKQQGNG
;
A
#
# COMPACT_ATOMS: atom_id res chain seq x y z
N TRP A 1 -3.09 -2.34 10.72
CA TRP A 1 -3.49 -3.62 11.33
C TRP A 1 -2.93 -3.78 12.75
N GLY A 2 -1.72 -3.32 13.03
CA GLY A 2 -1.07 -3.53 14.32
C GLY A 2 -1.96 -3.26 15.55
N VAL A 3 -2.73 -2.17 15.55
CA VAL A 3 -3.66 -1.84 16.65
C VAL A 3 -4.94 -2.67 16.64
N PHE A 4 -5.30 -3.31 15.52
CA PHE A 4 -6.48 -4.16 15.41
C PHE A 4 -6.24 -5.61 15.81
N GLN A 5 -5.01 -6.10 15.69
CA GLN A 5 -4.71 -7.53 15.79
C GLN A 5 -5.11 -8.13 17.13
N LYS A 6 -4.61 -7.59 18.25
CA LYS A 6 -4.94 -8.08 19.60
C LYS A 6 -6.45 -8.01 19.90
N PRO A 7 -7.14 -6.85 19.69
CA PRO A 7 -8.58 -6.76 19.91
C PRO A 7 -9.41 -7.69 19.02
N VAL A 8 -9.03 -7.89 17.76
CA VAL A 8 -9.72 -8.82 16.85
C VAL A 8 -9.57 -10.25 17.33
N MET A 9 -8.37 -10.66 17.74
CA MET A 9 -8.15 -12.00 18.31
C MET A 9 -9.01 -12.22 19.55
N ALA A 10 -9.08 -11.26 20.45
CA ALA A 10 -9.88 -11.34 21.66
C ALA A 10 -11.39 -11.38 21.37
N GLN A 11 -11.89 -10.48 20.50
CA GLN A 11 -13.31 -10.36 20.20
C GLN A 11 -13.87 -11.52 19.39
N TYR A 12 -13.12 -12.02 18.40
CA TYR A 12 -13.61 -13.03 17.46
C TYR A 12 -13.05 -14.42 17.75
N GLY A 13 -12.17 -14.58 18.75
CA GLY A 13 -11.55 -15.87 19.10
C GLY A 13 -10.57 -16.36 18.03
N PHE A 14 -9.92 -15.46 17.28
CA PHE A 14 -9.01 -15.84 16.21
C PHE A 14 -7.65 -16.24 16.76
N SER A 15 -7.09 -17.29 16.15
CA SER A 15 -5.68 -17.60 16.34
C SER A 15 -4.80 -16.50 15.73
N ARG A 16 -3.52 -16.47 16.17
CA ARG A 16 -2.52 -15.55 15.60
C ARG A 16 -2.41 -15.71 14.08
N GLY A 17 -2.41 -16.94 13.57
CA GLY A 17 -2.37 -17.22 12.13
C GLY A 17 -3.57 -16.67 11.38
N GLN A 18 -4.78 -16.81 11.94
CA GLN A 18 -6.01 -16.24 11.33
C GLN A 18 -5.99 -14.71 11.31
N ALA A 19 -5.52 -14.07 12.37
CA ALA A 19 -5.39 -12.61 12.41
C ALA A 19 -4.35 -12.08 11.40
N MET A 20 -3.23 -12.77 11.24
CA MET A 20 -2.23 -12.46 10.21
C MET A 20 -2.75 -12.71 8.80
N LEU A 21 -3.51 -13.81 8.59
CA LEU A 21 -4.14 -14.11 7.31
C LEU A 21 -5.15 -13.04 6.91
N SER A 22 -5.94 -12.54 7.87
CA SER A 22 -6.86 -11.42 7.62
C SER A 22 -6.15 -10.21 7.02
N PHE A 23 -5.00 -9.83 7.58
CA PHE A 23 -4.18 -8.73 7.07
C PHE A 23 -3.56 -9.06 5.70
N ALA A 24 -3.06 -10.27 5.52
CA ALA A 24 -2.49 -10.70 4.25
C ALA A 24 -3.54 -10.67 3.12
N ILE A 25 -4.77 -11.15 3.37
CA ILE A 25 -5.90 -11.09 2.43
C ILE A 25 -6.27 -9.64 2.12
N LEU A 26 -6.27 -8.74 3.12
CA LEU A 26 -6.56 -7.32 2.91
C LEU A 26 -5.53 -6.69 1.96
N VAL A 27 -4.24 -6.92 2.18
CA VAL A 27 -3.18 -6.37 1.32
C VAL A 27 -3.18 -7.04 -0.06
N ALA A 28 -3.45 -8.35 -0.13
CA ALA A 28 -3.61 -9.04 -1.41
C ALA A 28 -4.82 -8.50 -2.19
N GLY A 29 -5.94 -8.28 -1.50
CA GLY A 29 -7.13 -7.64 -2.04
C GLY A 29 -6.85 -6.21 -2.55
N TYR A 30 -5.98 -5.47 -1.86
CA TYR A 30 -5.55 -4.15 -2.32
C TYR A 30 -4.81 -4.22 -3.67
N GLY A 31 -3.86 -5.12 -3.84
CA GLY A 31 -3.15 -5.28 -5.11
C GLY A 31 -4.08 -5.66 -6.27
N ILE A 32 -4.98 -6.64 -6.07
CA ILE A 32 -5.99 -7.04 -7.06
C ILE A 32 -6.96 -5.88 -7.34
N GLY A 33 -7.40 -5.22 -6.29
CA GLY A 33 -8.31 -4.08 -6.37
C GLY A 33 -7.73 -2.91 -7.15
N CYS A 34 -6.42 -2.67 -7.10
CA CYS A 34 -5.75 -1.63 -7.91
C CYS A 34 -5.90 -1.89 -9.41
N ALA A 35 -5.83 -3.14 -9.86
CA ALA A 35 -6.03 -3.48 -11.27
C ALA A 35 -7.49 -3.24 -11.71
N ILE A 36 -8.46 -3.67 -10.91
CA ILE A 36 -9.89 -3.49 -11.19
C ILE A 36 -10.28 -2.01 -11.05
N GLY A 37 -9.84 -1.36 -9.98
CA GLY A 37 -10.12 0.06 -9.70
C GLY A 37 -9.52 0.98 -10.74
N GLY A 38 -8.30 0.68 -11.24
CA GLY A 38 -7.68 1.41 -12.34
C GLY A 38 -8.51 1.33 -13.62
N PHE A 39 -9.04 0.15 -13.95
CA PHE A 39 -9.93 -0.04 -15.10
C PHE A 39 -11.25 0.75 -14.95
N VAL A 40 -11.89 0.67 -13.78
CA VAL A 40 -13.12 1.41 -13.49
C VAL A 40 -12.88 2.91 -13.56
N GLN A 41 -11.76 3.38 -13.03
CA GLN A 41 -11.38 4.80 -13.06
C GLN A 41 -11.12 5.31 -14.48
N ASP A 42 -10.43 4.52 -15.30
CA ASP A 42 -10.11 4.92 -16.67
C ASP A 42 -11.37 4.98 -17.55
N GLN A 43 -12.39 4.14 -17.28
CA GLN A 43 -13.64 4.12 -18.04
C GLN A 43 -14.74 5.06 -17.51
N HIS A 44 -14.95 5.10 -16.17
CA HIS A 44 -16.08 5.77 -15.55
C HIS A 44 -15.68 7.02 -14.73
N GLY A 45 -14.37 7.27 -14.62
CA GLY A 45 -13.82 8.41 -13.87
C GLY A 45 -13.62 8.17 -12.37
N PRO A 46 -12.94 9.12 -11.70
CA PRO A 46 -12.50 8.95 -10.32
C PRO A 46 -13.66 8.89 -9.30
N ARG A 47 -14.75 9.60 -9.57
CA ARG A 47 -15.94 9.61 -8.70
C ARG A 47 -16.53 8.21 -8.53
N TYR A 48 -16.74 7.50 -9.64
CA TYR A 48 -17.31 6.15 -9.63
C TYR A 48 -16.40 5.17 -8.87
N ALA A 49 -15.10 5.19 -9.15
CA ALA A 49 -14.15 4.36 -8.44
C ALA A 49 -14.17 4.65 -6.94
N ALA A 50 -14.16 5.94 -6.55
CA ALA A 50 -14.16 6.35 -5.14
C ALA A 50 -15.47 5.95 -4.42
N LEU A 51 -16.63 6.04 -5.05
CA LEU A 51 -17.91 5.62 -4.47
C LEU A 51 -17.95 4.11 -4.21
N TRP A 52 -17.55 3.29 -5.19
CA TRP A 52 -17.42 1.85 -5.01
C TRP A 52 -16.41 1.48 -3.92
N GLY A 53 -15.26 2.15 -3.90
CA GLY A 53 -14.26 1.98 -2.86
C GLY A 53 -14.80 2.28 -1.47
N THR A 54 -15.55 3.38 -1.33
CA THR A 54 -16.20 3.77 -0.09
C THR A 54 -17.23 2.74 0.37
N ALA A 55 -18.08 2.26 -0.54
CA ALA A 55 -19.10 1.27 -0.23
C ALA A 55 -18.47 -0.06 0.24
N LEU A 56 -17.42 -0.52 -0.44
CA LEU A 56 -16.72 -1.75 -0.08
C LEU A 56 -15.98 -1.62 1.27
N LEU A 57 -15.23 -0.55 1.47
CA LEU A 57 -14.45 -0.35 2.71
C LEU A 57 -15.37 -0.09 3.90
N GLY A 58 -16.33 0.80 3.77
CA GLY A 58 -17.25 1.16 4.84
C GLY A 58 -18.25 0.04 5.14
N GLY A 59 -18.86 -0.55 4.09
CA GLY A 59 -19.77 -1.68 4.22
C GLY A 59 -19.07 -2.92 4.78
N GLY A 60 -17.85 -3.21 4.34
CA GLY A 60 -17.04 -4.30 4.90
C GLY A 60 -16.70 -4.09 6.37
N SER A 61 -16.37 -2.85 6.76
CA SER A 61 -16.13 -2.52 8.17
C SER A 61 -17.41 -2.69 9.02
N MET A 62 -18.57 -2.23 8.56
CA MET A 62 -19.84 -2.47 9.24
C MET A 62 -20.20 -3.96 9.30
N GLY A 63 -19.98 -4.69 8.21
CA GLY A 63 -20.19 -6.13 8.16
C GLY A 63 -19.34 -6.90 9.16
N ALA A 64 -18.10 -6.48 9.39
CA ALA A 64 -17.23 -7.07 10.41
C ALA A 64 -17.88 -7.07 11.80
N ALA A 65 -18.59 -5.99 12.16
CA ALA A 65 -19.28 -5.89 13.45
C ALA A 65 -20.34 -6.99 13.68
N LEU A 66 -20.89 -7.54 12.60
CA LEU A 66 -21.96 -8.56 12.61
C LEU A 66 -21.42 -10.00 12.59
N VAL A 67 -20.13 -10.19 12.35
CA VAL A 67 -19.55 -11.53 12.26
C VAL A 67 -19.60 -12.23 13.62
N PRO A 68 -20.10 -13.47 13.71
CA PRO A 68 -20.08 -14.26 14.94
C PRO A 68 -18.65 -14.67 15.32
N GLN A 69 -18.45 -14.96 16.62
CA GLN A 69 -17.18 -15.47 17.12
C GLN A 69 -16.83 -16.83 16.48
N GLY A 70 -15.55 -17.08 16.25
CA GLY A 70 -15.05 -18.33 15.68
C GLY A 70 -15.16 -18.45 14.17
N ASN A 71 -15.84 -17.55 13.48
CA ASN A 71 -16.02 -17.63 12.02
C ASN A 71 -15.04 -16.73 11.26
N ALA A 72 -13.78 -17.16 11.21
CA ALA A 72 -12.72 -16.42 10.50
C ALA A 72 -12.99 -16.33 8.99
N ALA A 73 -13.53 -17.38 8.35
CA ALA A 73 -13.81 -17.37 6.92
C ALA A 73 -14.84 -16.28 6.54
N LEU A 74 -15.89 -16.15 7.34
CA LEU A 74 -16.88 -15.09 7.13
C LEU A 74 -16.27 -13.70 7.35
N PHE A 75 -15.40 -13.53 8.34
CA PHE A 75 -14.69 -12.28 8.57
C PHE A 75 -13.80 -11.90 7.38
N PHE A 76 -13.08 -12.86 6.80
CA PHE A 76 -12.25 -12.61 5.61
C PHE A 76 -13.09 -12.19 4.42
N LEU A 77 -14.23 -12.85 4.18
CA LEU A 77 -15.14 -12.56 3.08
C LEU A 77 -15.80 -11.19 3.24
N VAL A 78 -16.25 -10.86 4.45
CA VAL A 78 -17.06 -9.66 4.70
C VAL A 78 -16.20 -8.43 4.95
N TYR A 79 -15.02 -8.59 5.58
CA TYR A 79 -14.14 -7.47 5.94
C TYR A 79 -12.84 -7.44 5.12
N SER A 80 -12.02 -8.51 5.18
CA SER A 80 -10.65 -8.41 4.65
C SER A 80 -10.60 -8.17 3.14
N ILE A 81 -11.43 -8.88 2.39
CA ILE A 81 -11.51 -8.72 0.93
C ILE A 81 -12.12 -7.35 0.58
N PRO A 82 -13.32 -6.97 1.06
CA PRO A 82 -13.90 -5.68 0.71
C PRO A 82 -13.07 -4.48 1.18
N ALA A 83 -12.45 -4.56 2.35
CA ALA A 83 -11.60 -3.47 2.85
C ALA A 83 -10.33 -3.31 2.00
N GLY A 84 -9.71 -4.40 1.58
CA GLY A 84 -8.55 -4.37 0.69
C GLY A 84 -8.91 -3.80 -0.69
N VAL A 85 -9.91 -4.35 -1.34
CA VAL A 85 -10.38 -3.91 -2.66
C VAL A 85 -10.91 -2.48 -2.60
N GLY A 86 -11.70 -2.13 -1.57
CA GLY A 86 -12.25 -0.79 -1.39
C GLY A 86 -11.17 0.28 -1.24
N SER A 87 -10.14 0.00 -0.43
CA SER A 87 -8.99 0.90 -0.28
C SER A 87 -8.24 1.11 -1.59
N ALA A 88 -8.15 0.06 -2.42
CA ALA A 88 -7.49 0.09 -3.72
C ALA A 88 -8.27 0.90 -4.77
N PHE A 89 -9.58 0.98 -4.65
CA PHE A 89 -10.39 1.85 -5.50
C PHE A 89 -10.27 3.32 -5.09
N LEU A 90 -10.19 3.61 -3.78
CA LEU A 90 -10.10 4.97 -3.25
C LEU A 90 -8.75 5.63 -3.54
N ALA A 91 -7.65 4.97 -3.18
CA ALA A 91 -6.35 5.60 -3.13
C ALA A 91 -5.83 6.05 -4.51
N PRO A 92 -5.80 5.21 -5.56
CA PRO A 92 -5.38 5.63 -6.89
C PRO A 92 -6.30 6.68 -7.50
N ALA A 93 -7.62 6.60 -7.25
CA ALA A 93 -8.60 7.55 -7.79
C ALA A 93 -8.38 8.97 -7.25
N VAL A 94 -8.13 9.10 -5.95
CA VAL A 94 -7.82 10.39 -5.31
C VAL A 94 -6.49 10.94 -5.82
N LEU A 95 -5.44 10.10 -5.87
CA LEU A 95 -4.11 10.50 -6.33
C LEU A 95 -4.14 10.98 -7.79
N ALA A 96 -4.75 10.22 -8.69
CA ALA A 96 -4.84 10.59 -10.10
C ALA A 96 -5.67 11.86 -10.32
N CYS A 97 -6.75 12.03 -9.59
CA CYS A 97 -7.56 13.25 -9.64
C CYS A 97 -6.76 14.47 -9.15
N ALA A 98 -6.07 14.36 -8.02
CA ALA A 98 -5.23 15.43 -7.48
C ALA A 98 -4.10 15.83 -8.45
N GLN A 99 -3.45 14.85 -9.09
CA GLN A 99 -2.41 15.11 -10.11
C GLN A 99 -2.95 15.83 -11.35
N LYS A 100 -4.19 15.55 -11.77
CA LYS A 100 -4.83 16.24 -12.90
C LYS A 100 -5.17 17.70 -12.57
N TRP A 101 -5.66 17.98 -11.36
CA TRP A 101 -5.95 19.34 -10.90
C TRP A 101 -4.68 20.18 -10.70
N TYR A 102 -3.62 19.57 -10.21
CA TYR A 102 -2.34 20.23 -9.94
C TYR A 102 -1.24 19.82 -10.94
N ALA A 103 -1.56 19.86 -12.24
CA ALA A 103 -0.67 19.39 -13.30
C ALA A 103 0.72 20.04 -13.29
N SER A 104 0.82 21.32 -12.86
CA SER A 104 2.09 22.05 -12.70
C SER A 104 2.89 21.66 -11.44
N ARG A 105 2.24 21.00 -10.45
CA ARG A 105 2.83 20.62 -9.15
C ARG A 105 2.43 19.21 -8.77
N LYS A 106 2.57 18.26 -9.69
CA LYS A 106 2.16 16.85 -9.51
C LYS A 106 2.80 16.19 -8.29
N GLY A 107 4.07 16.47 -8.04
CA GLY A 107 4.81 15.96 -6.88
C GLY A 107 4.20 16.42 -5.55
N LEU A 108 3.83 17.70 -5.44
CA LEU A 108 3.17 18.24 -4.26
C LEU A 108 1.79 17.57 -4.04
N ALA A 109 0.98 17.45 -5.09
CA ALA A 109 -0.34 16.82 -5.00
C ALA A 109 -0.25 15.36 -4.54
N THR A 110 0.68 14.61 -5.12
CA THR A 110 0.95 13.22 -4.73
C THR A 110 1.47 13.13 -3.30
N GLY A 111 2.40 14.01 -2.93
CA GLY A 111 3.00 14.07 -1.60
C GLY A 111 1.98 14.36 -0.51
N VAL A 112 1.15 15.37 -0.67
CA VAL A 112 0.11 15.74 0.30
C VAL A 112 -0.93 14.63 0.46
N SER A 113 -1.43 14.08 -0.66
CA SER A 113 -2.38 12.96 -0.62
C SER A 113 -1.76 11.72 0.01
N GLY A 114 -0.51 11.40 -0.34
CA GLY A 114 0.23 10.28 0.21
C GLY A 114 0.53 10.44 1.71
N ALA A 115 0.86 11.67 2.16
CA ALA A 115 1.08 11.97 3.57
C ALA A 115 -0.21 11.79 4.39
N ALA A 116 -1.35 12.26 3.89
CA ALA A 116 -2.66 12.02 4.52
C ALA A 116 -2.97 10.51 4.68
N MET A 117 -2.68 9.72 3.63
CA MET A 117 -2.79 8.25 3.70
C MET A 117 -1.83 7.65 4.75
N GLY A 118 -0.59 8.16 4.83
CA GLY A 118 0.39 7.72 5.82
C GLY A 118 -0.06 7.99 7.26
N LEU A 119 -0.63 9.16 7.52
CA LEU A 119 -1.10 9.59 8.85
C LEU A 119 -2.36 8.84 9.31
N SER A 120 -3.08 8.17 8.42
CA SER A 120 -4.29 7.42 8.78
C SER A 120 -4.06 6.40 9.90
N GLY A 121 -2.90 5.77 9.96
CA GLY A 121 -2.55 4.82 11.01
C GLY A 121 -2.44 5.47 12.39
N ALA A 122 -1.93 6.72 12.47
CA ALA A 122 -1.89 7.46 13.74
C ALA A 122 -3.31 7.80 14.21
N PHE A 123 -4.16 8.30 13.32
CA PHE A 123 -5.57 8.56 13.62
C PHE A 123 -6.28 7.28 14.09
N LEU A 124 -6.11 6.17 13.37
CA LEU A 124 -6.73 4.88 13.73
C LEU A 124 -6.24 4.37 15.08
N THR A 125 -4.97 4.61 15.45
CA THR A 125 -4.45 4.21 16.77
C THR A 125 -5.24 4.88 17.89
N VAL A 126 -5.45 6.18 17.78
CA VAL A 126 -6.22 6.95 18.79
C VAL A 126 -7.70 6.55 18.77
N PHE A 127 -8.30 6.46 17.58
CA PHE A 127 -9.69 6.12 17.38
C PHE A 127 -10.02 4.73 17.94
N VAL A 128 -9.23 3.71 17.57
CA VAL A 128 -9.43 2.33 18.03
C VAL A 128 -9.23 2.25 19.53
N GLY A 129 -8.16 2.83 20.08
CA GLY A 129 -7.92 2.81 21.53
C GLY A 129 -9.05 3.47 22.32
N PHE A 130 -9.64 4.56 21.82
CA PHE A 130 -10.75 5.24 22.49
C PHE A 130 -12.07 4.45 22.42
N VAL A 131 -12.42 3.95 21.23
CA VAL A 131 -13.72 3.30 21.01
C VAL A 131 -13.72 1.87 21.56
N GLU A 132 -12.64 1.11 21.28
CA GLU A 132 -12.53 -0.28 21.70
C GLU A 132 -12.55 -0.43 23.22
N ASN A 133 -11.80 0.39 23.95
CA ASN A 133 -11.76 0.34 25.42
C ASN A 133 -13.10 0.66 26.08
N ARG A 134 -14.01 1.40 25.42
CA ARG A 134 -15.31 1.78 25.98
C ARG A 134 -16.46 0.92 25.53
N TRP A 135 -16.46 0.51 24.26
CA TRP A 135 -17.61 -0.15 23.62
C TRP A 135 -17.26 -1.46 22.91
N GLY A 136 -16.00 -1.85 22.95
CA GLY A 136 -15.51 -3.08 22.35
C GLY A 136 -15.31 -3.00 20.84
N MET A 137 -14.69 -4.05 20.27
CA MET A 137 -14.22 -4.07 18.90
C MET A 137 -15.34 -4.09 17.85
N ARG A 138 -16.50 -4.68 18.16
CA ARG A 138 -17.67 -4.67 17.24
C ARG A 138 -18.18 -3.26 16.99
N VAL A 139 -18.34 -2.48 18.07
CA VAL A 139 -18.76 -1.08 17.95
C VAL A 139 -17.69 -0.25 17.24
N CYS A 140 -16.41 -0.56 17.47
CA CYS A 140 -15.30 0.09 16.78
C CYS A 140 -15.38 -0.13 15.24
N PHE A 141 -15.63 -1.35 14.78
CA PHE A 141 -15.82 -1.63 13.36
C PHE A 141 -17.06 -0.94 12.77
N ALA A 142 -18.18 -0.97 13.49
CA ALA A 142 -19.40 -0.28 13.05
C ALA A 142 -19.18 1.24 12.94
N ALA A 143 -18.58 1.85 13.96
CA ALA A 143 -18.28 3.28 13.98
C ALA A 143 -17.29 3.67 12.86
N LEU A 144 -16.24 2.86 12.65
CA LEU A 144 -15.30 3.05 11.55
C LEU A 144 -16.01 3.00 10.19
N GLY A 145 -16.89 2.02 9.99
CA GLY A 145 -17.70 1.89 8.77
C GLY A 145 -18.56 3.13 8.52
N VAL A 146 -19.24 3.64 9.55
CA VAL A 146 -20.05 4.87 9.44
C VAL A 146 -19.19 6.08 9.10
N VAL A 147 -18.04 6.26 9.77
CA VAL A 147 -17.11 7.37 9.49
C VAL A 147 -16.59 7.28 8.03
N VAL A 148 -16.21 6.10 7.57
CA VAL A 148 -15.76 5.89 6.19
C VAL A 148 -16.86 6.21 5.20
N LEU A 149 -18.08 5.69 5.40
CA LEU A 149 -19.21 5.96 4.51
C LEU A 149 -19.57 7.44 4.46
N ALA A 150 -19.57 8.12 5.60
CA ALA A 150 -19.90 9.54 5.67
C ALA A 150 -18.81 10.42 5.05
N VAL A 151 -17.55 10.28 5.51
CA VAL A 151 -16.45 11.18 5.11
C VAL A 151 -15.98 10.86 3.69
N CYS A 152 -15.67 9.59 3.40
CA CYS A 152 -15.20 9.20 2.07
C CYS A 152 -16.34 9.29 1.04
N GLY A 153 -17.59 9.00 1.44
CA GLY A 153 -18.77 9.14 0.56
C GLY A 153 -19.02 10.59 0.17
N ALA A 154 -19.02 11.51 1.13
CA ALA A 154 -19.14 12.95 0.86
C ALA A 154 -17.98 13.46 -0.02
N SER A 155 -16.74 13.02 0.27
CA SER A 155 -15.58 13.39 -0.53
C SER A 155 -15.65 12.82 -1.96
N ALA A 156 -16.06 11.55 -2.11
CA ALA A 156 -16.22 10.91 -3.40
C ALA A 156 -17.32 11.58 -4.25
N ALA A 157 -18.40 12.06 -3.63
CA ALA A 157 -19.49 12.74 -4.33
C ALA A 157 -19.06 14.04 -5.02
N VAL A 158 -18.05 14.74 -4.49
CA VAL A 158 -17.51 15.99 -5.07
C VAL A 158 -16.27 15.76 -5.93
N LEU A 159 -15.75 14.54 -5.99
CA LEU A 159 -14.54 14.21 -6.75
C LEU A 159 -14.82 14.25 -8.25
N GLN A 160 -14.17 15.16 -8.97
CA GLN A 160 -14.33 15.34 -10.42
C GLN A 160 -12.97 15.62 -11.07
N ASN A 161 -12.80 15.12 -12.29
CA ASN A 161 -11.66 15.54 -13.11
C ASN A 161 -11.80 17.01 -13.50
N PRO A 162 -10.68 17.75 -13.66
CA PRO A 162 -10.74 19.10 -14.21
C PRO A 162 -11.38 19.08 -15.60
N PRO A 163 -12.11 20.16 -15.98
CA PRO A 163 -12.65 20.30 -17.33
C PRO A 163 -11.50 20.23 -18.35
N GLN A 164 -11.61 19.33 -19.31
CA GLN A 164 -10.63 19.27 -20.39
C GLN A 164 -10.95 20.38 -21.41
N PRO A 165 -9.96 21.18 -21.85
CA PRO A 165 -10.17 22.09 -22.97
C PRO A 165 -10.59 21.29 -24.21
N ALA A 166 -11.75 21.63 -24.78
CA ALA A 166 -12.22 21.00 -26.01
C ALA A 166 -11.17 21.15 -27.10
N GLY A 167 -10.65 20.06 -27.65
CA GLY A 167 -9.75 20.08 -28.81
C GLY A 167 -8.29 19.74 -28.58
N GLN A 168 -7.84 19.44 -27.35
CA GLN A 168 -6.53 18.79 -27.20
C GLN A 168 -6.71 17.27 -27.23
N PRO A 169 -6.34 16.58 -28.34
CA PRO A 169 -6.20 15.13 -28.30
C PRO A 169 -5.19 14.81 -27.18
N ASN A 170 -5.46 13.80 -26.37
CA ASN A 170 -4.42 13.23 -25.52
C ASN A 170 -3.20 13.03 -26.43
N ALA A 171 -2.16 13.84 -26.26
CA ALA A 171 -0.94 13.67 -27.00
C ALA A 171 -0.49 12.24 -26.72
N LYS A 172 -0.67 11.33 -27.69
CA LYS A 172 -0.13 9.98 -27.61
C LYS A 172 1.36 10.15 -27.46
N ALA A 173 1.84 9.99 -26.24
CA ALA A 173 3.27 9.94 -26.02
C ALA A 173 3.80 8.73 -26.80
N ALA A 174 4.97 8.85 -27.42
CA ALA A 174 5.60 7.79 -28.22
C ALA A 174 5.75 6.44 -27.49
N ASN A 175 5.52 6.41 -26.16
CA ASN A 175 5.71 5.26 -25.29
C ASN A 175 4.39 4.72 -24.68
N ASP A 176 3.20 5.11 -25.17
CA ASP A 176 1.94 4.60 -24.63
C ASP A 176 1.74 3.12 -24.97
N LEU A 177 2.00 2.26 -23.99
CA LEU A 177 1.83 0.82 -24.13
C LEU A 177 0.47 0.39 -23.56
N PRO A 178 -0.36 -0.31 -24.35
CA PRO A 178 -1.59 -0.90 -23.86
C PRO A 178 -1.28 -2.06 -22.89
N PRO A 179 -2.19 -2.34 -21.92
CA PRO A 179 -1.95 -3.32 -20.87
C PRO A 179 -1.51 -4.71 -21.37
N HIS A 180 -2.13 -5.19 -22.45
CA HIS A 180 -1.84 -6.51 -23.03
C HIS A 180 -0.41 -6.62 -23.62
N GLN A 181 0.18 -5.50 -24.06
CA GLN A 181 1.57 -5.45 -24.50
C GLN A 181 2.51 -5.26 -23.31
N MET A 182 2.16 -4.40 -22.37
CA MET A 182 2.94 -4.14 -21.17
C MET A 182 3.24 -5.42 -20.39
N VAL A 183 2.24 -6.27 -20.13
CA VAL A 183 2.42 -7.51 -19.34
C VAL A 183 3.40 -8.51 -19.96
N ARG A 184 3.68 -8.39 -21.26
CA ARG A 184 4.66 -9.24 -21.96
C ARG A 184 6.09 -8.73 -21.81
N THR A 185 6.28 -7.49 -21.35
CA THR A 185 7.60 -6.88 -21.22
C THR A 185 8.37 -7.43 -20.02
N THR A 186 9.70 -7.50 -20.15
CA THR A 186 10.58 -7.83 -19.03
C THR A 186 10.51 -6.75 -17.94
N GLN A 187 10.32 -5.50 -18.33
CA GLN A 187 10.20 -4.36 -17.41
C GLN A 187 9.00 -4.53 -16.48
N TYR A 188 7.84 -4.93 -17.00
CA TYR A 188 6.67 -5.24 -16.19
C TYR A 188 6.98 -6.33 -15.15
N ARG A 189 7.55 -7.46 -15.59
CA ARG A 189 7.90 -8.58 -14.70
C ARG A 189 8.87 -8.16 -13.59
N LEU A 190 9.87 -7.33 -13.92
CA LEU A 190 10.84 -6.80 -12.96
C LEU A 190 10.18 -5.82 -11.96
N CYS A 191 9.27 -4.95 -12.43
CA CYS A 191 8.52 -4.04 -11.55
C CYS A 191 7.62 -4.82 -10.59
N VAL A 192 6.87 -5.83 -11.08
CA VAL A 192 6.01 -6.68 -10.23
C VAL A 192 6.86 -7.43 -9.20
N ALA A 193 7.97 -8.04 -9.63
CA ALA A 193 8.88 -8.74 -8.71
C ALA A 193 9.49 -7.79 -7.67
N GLY A 194 9.94 -6.60 -8.09
CA GLY A 194 10.45 -5.58 -7.19
C GLY A 194 9.42 -5.18 -6.14
N VAL A 195 8.19 -4.86 -6.56
CA VAL A 195 7.09 -4.51 -5.64
C VAL A 195 6.79 -5.66 -4.67
N ALA A 196 6.76 -6.92 -5.15
CA ALA A 196 6.54 -8.08 -4.32
C ALA A 196 7.64 -8.24 -3.26
N LEU A 197 8.89 -8.07 -3.66
CA LEU A 197 10.06 -8.23 -2.81
C LEU A 197 10.30 -7.05 -1.85
N ALA A 198 9.65 -5.91 -2.04
CA ALA A 198 9.63 -4.82 -1.06
C ALA A 198 8.75 -5.13 0.16
N ALA A 199 7.82 -6.08 0.05
CA ALA A 199 6.81 -6.33 1.07
C ALA A 199 7.35 -7.04 2.34
N PRO A 200 8.18 -8.10 2.27
CA PRO A 200 8.63 -8.84 3.45
C PRO A 200 9.31 -7.99 4.52
N PRO A 201 10.20 -7.02 4.21
CA PRO A 201 10.81 -6.15 5.21
C PRO A 201 9.82 -5.49 6.17
N MET A 202 8.62 -5.18 5.66
CA MET A 202 7.58 -4.49 6.42
C MET A 202 6.46 -5.43 6.85
N LEU A 203 5.92 -6.26 5.95
CA LEU A 203 4.70 -7.02 6.20
C LEU A 203 4.91 -8.25 7.09
N LEU A 204 6.14 -8.75 7.24
CA LEU A 204 6.47 -9.81 8.20
C LEU A 204 6.29 -9.36 9.65
N PHE A 205 6.52 -8.08 9.94
CA PHE A 205 6.60 -7.56 11.31
C PHE A 205 5.49 -6.59 11.66
N SER A 206 4.97 -5.83 10.69
CA SER A 206 3.97 -4.79 10.91
C SER A 206 2.67 -5.28 11.58
N PRO A 207 2.11 -6.46 11.27
CA PRO A 207 0.92 -6.95 11.96
C PRO A 207 1.13 -7.16 13.45
N GLU A 208 2.33 -7.54 13.86
CA GLU A 208 2.68 -7.95 15.22
C GLU A 208 3.58 -6.94 15.93
N ILE A 209 3.75 -5.74 15.39
CA ILE A 209 4.72 -4.78 15.90
C ILE A 209 4.54 -4.43 17.38
N LEU A 210 3.30 -4.40 17.88
CA LEU A 210 3.03 -4.12 19.29
C LEU A 210 3.59 -5.23 20.19
N THR A 211 3.41 -6.48 19.79
CA THR A 211 3.92 -7.65 20.52
C THR A 211 5.44 -7.70 20.44
N ILE A 212 6.01 -7.54 19.24
CA ILE A 212 7.47 -7.55 19.04
C ILE A 212 8.14 -6.44 19.85
N ALA A 213 7.57 -5.24 19.91
CA ALA A 213 8.11 -4.13 20.65
C ALA A 213 8.11 -4.42 22.18
N ALA A 214 7.01 -4.97 22.70
CA ALA A 214 6.91 -5.35 24.10
C ALA A 214 7.89 -6.49 24.45
N ASP A 215 7.95 -7.55 23.65
CA ASP A 215 8.86 -8.69 23.86
C ASP A 215 10.34 -8.27 23.82
N ARG A 216 10.66 -7.18 23.14
CA ARG A 216 12.01 -6.62 23.02
C ARG A 216 12.31 -5.49 24.02
N GLY A 217 11.51 -5.37 25.09
CA GLY A 217 11.77 -4.48 26.21
C GLY A 217 11.28 -3.04 26.04
N LEU A 218 10.44 -2.74 25.04
CA LEU A 218 9.70 -1.48 25.04
C LEU A 218 8.51 -1.61 26.00
N PRO A 219 8.34 -0.72 27.01
CA PRO A 219 7.23 -0.81 27.94
C PRO A 219 5.87 -0.87 27.20
N GLU A 220 4.99 -1.77 27.61
CA GLU A 220 3.74 -2.09 26.87
C GLU A 220 2.88 -0.85 26.63
N GLN A 221 2.84 0.09 27.59
CA GLN A 221 2.12 1.37 27.45
C GLN A 221 2.62 2.24 26.28
N TRP A 222 3.88 2.07 25.84
CA TRP A 222 4.49 2.81 24.73
C TRP A 222 4.46 2.04 23.39
N ALA A 223 4.13 0.75 23.40
CA ALA A 223 4.09 -0.05 22.17
C ALA A 223 3.20 0.57 21.07
N PRO A 224 2.01 1.18 21.36
CA PRO A 224 1.21 1.87 20.34
C PRO A 224 1.93 3.01 19.62
N LEU A 225 2.98 3.61 20.20
CA LEU A 225 3.81 4.61 19.52
C LEU A 225 4.48 4.06 18.27
N CYS A 226 4.81 2.76 18.24
CA CYS A 226 5.37 2.15 17.04
C CYS A 226 4.45 2.32 15.84
N VAL A 227 3.13 2.18 16.01
CA VAL A 227 2.15 2.39 14.94
C VAL A 227 1.98 3.87 14.64
N ALA A 228 1.83 4.72 15.65
CA ALA A 228 1.60 6.16 15.47
C ALA A 228 2.81 6.85 14.80
N VAL A 229 4.01 6.67 15.34
CA VAL A 229 5.25 7.27 14.81
C VAL A 229 5.66 6.59 13.50
N GLY A 230 5.46 5.26 13.38
CA GLY A 230 5.63 4.55 12.11
C GLY A 230 4.72 5.10 11.01
N SER A 231 3.48 5.50 11.34
CA SER A 231 2.56 6.14 10.40
C SER A 231 3.05 7.53 9.97
N ALA A 232 3.61 8.31 10.89
CA ALA A 232 4.24 9.59 10.56
C ALA A 232 5.47 9.39 9.67
N ALA A 233 6.31 8.39 9.95
CA ALA A 233 7.44 8.01 9.10
C ALA A 233 6.98 7.55 7.70
N SER A 234 5.88 6.78 7.62
CA SER A 234 5.23 6.41 6.35
C SER A 234 4.80 7.65 5.55
N ALA A 235 4.18 8.63 6.21
CA ALA A 235 3.77 9.89 5.58
C ALA A 235 4.98 10.66 5.05
N ALA A 236 6.05 10.75 5.85
CA ALA A 236 7.31 11.39 5.43
C ALA A 236 7.92 10.68 4.20
N GLY A 237 7.97 9.35 4.20
CA GLY A 237 8.46 8.58 3.05
C GLY A 237 7.67 8.83 1.77
N ARG A 238 6.33 8.85 1.86
CA ARG A 238 5.44 9.15 0.74
C ARG A 238 5.59 10.55 0.20
N LEU A 239 6.02 11.51 1.01
CA LEU A 239 6.30 12.88 0.59
C LEU A 239 7.71 13.01 0.01
N LEU A 240 8.72 12.51 0.73
CA LEU A 240 10.12 12.77 0.44
C LEU A 240 10.67 11.92 -0.72
N CYS A 241 10.30 10.63 -0.81
CA CYS A 241 10.86 9.76 -1.85
C CYS A 241 10.41 10.17 -3.27
N PRO A 242 9.11 10.48 -3.55
CA PRO A 242 8.71 11.01 -4.84
C PRO A 242 9.36 12.35 -5.16
N ALA A 243 9.43 13.28 -4.20
CA ALA A 243 10.11 14.56 -4.38
C ALA A 243 11.60 14.39 -4.72
N ALA A 244 12.30 13.54 -3.98
CA ALA A 244 13.68 13.19 -4.28
C ALA A 244 13.83 12.53 -5.66
N SER A 245 12.86 11.71 -6.07
CA SER A 245 12.89 11.04 -7.37
C SER A 245 12.66 11.99 -8.55
N ASP A 246 12.03 13.13 -8.32
CA ASP A 246 11.91 14.19 -9.34
C ASP A 246 13.27 14.88 -9.61
N HIS A 247 14.15 14.97 -8.59
CA HIS A 247 15.47 15.59 -8.71
C HIS A 247 16.56 14.62 -9.15
N TRP A 248 16.61 13.43 -8.54
CA TRP A 248 17.70 12.45 -8.73
C TRP A 248 17.35 11.34 -9.71
N GLY A 249 16.10 11.32 -10.19
CA GLY A 249 15.57 10.25 -11.03
C GLY A 249 14.97 9.09 -10.23
N ARG A 250 14.06 8.33 -10.88
CA ARG A 250 13.29 7.27 -10.23
C ARG A 250 14.18 6.12 -9.74
N LYS A 251 15.10 5.67 -10.60
CA LYS A 251 15.95 4.49 -10.29
C LYS A 251 16.92 4.72 -9.14
N PRO A 252 17.72 5.81 -9.09
CA PRO A 252 18.62 6.07 -7.96
C PRO A 252 17.88 6.12 -6.62
N VAL A 253 16.69 6.73 -6.58
CA VAL A 253 15.89 6.78 -5.35
C VAL A 253 15.40 5.39 -4.97
N LEU A 254 14.95 4.57 -5.91
CA LEU A 254 14.56 3.19 -5.62
C LEU A 254 15.74 2.35 -5.12
N TYR A 255 16.95 2.54 -5.66
CA TYR A 255 18.14 1.87 -5.11
C TYR A 255 18.38 2.25 -3.65
N GLY A 256 18.26 3.54 -3.32
CA GLY A 256 18.35 4.03 -1.94
C GLY A 256 17.25 3.44 -1.05
N VAL A 257 16.02 3.35 -1.56
CA VAL A 257 14.89 2.74 -0.84
C VAL A 257 15.18 1.27 -0.49
N TYR A 258 15.61 0.46 -1.46
CA TYR A 258 15.90 -0.95 -1.22
C TYR A 258 17.13 -1.16 -0.33
N ALA A 259 18.16 -0.34 -0.49
CA ALA A 259 19.30 -0.35 0.41
C ALA A 259 18.90 -0.02 1.86
N ALA A 260 18.04 0.99 2.03
CA ALA A 260 17.51 1.36 3.35
C ALA A 260 16.58 0.28 3.94
N LEU A 261 15.77 -0.41 3.11
CA LEU A 261 14.98 -1.55 3.55
C LEU A 261 15.86 -2.72 4.00
N ALA A 262 16.93 -3.02 3.28
CA ALA A 262 17.87 -4.07 3.66
C ALA A 262 18.60 -3.71 4.97
N ALA A 263 19.18 -2.51 5.07
CA ALA A 263 19.86 -2.04 6.27
C ALA A 263 18.90 -1.91 7.46
N GLY A 264 17.68 -1.38 7.23
CA GLY A 264 16.63 -1.29 8.24
C GLY A 264 16.19 -2.67 8.75
N SER A 265 16.10 -3.68 7.87
CA SER A 265 15.77 -5.06 8.27
C SER A 265 16.87 -5.68 9.12
N ILE A 266 18.14 -5.42 8.80
CA ILE A 266 19.27 -5.84 9.63
C ILE A 266 19.20 -5.14 10.99
N GLY A 267 19.04 -3.80 11.00
CA GLY A 267 18.93 -3.03 12.23
C GLY A 267 17.76 -3.50 13.10
N PHE A 268 16.60 -3.79 12.47
CA PHE A 268 15.41 -4.29 13.18
C PHE A 268 15.64 -5.68 13.81
N ALA A 269 16.45 -6.54 13.18
CA ALA A 269 16.76 -7.86 13.72
C ALA A 269 17.48 -7.78 15.10
N PHE A 270 18.34 -6.79 15.29
CA PHE A 270 19.12 -6.59 16.52
C PHE A 270 18.56 -5.53 17.46
N ALA A 271 17.48 -4.83 17.05
CA ALA A 271 16.90 -3.74 17.82
C ALA A 271 16.27 -4.23 19.14
N GLN A 272 16.53 -3.48 20.23
CA GLN A 272 15.95 -3.68 21.56
C GLN A 272 15.41 -2.35 22.10
N GLY A 273 14.41 -2.41 22.97
CA GLY A 273 13.80 -1.23 23.59
C GLY A 273 13.36 -0.17 22.55
N TRP A 274 13.77 1.06 22.72
CA TRP A 274 13.44 2.18 21.83
C TRP A 274 14.03 2.08 20.43
N TRP A 275 15.09 1.28 20.23
CA TRP A 275 15.65 1.05 18.89
C TRP A 275 14.71 0.26 17.97
N VAL A 276 13.77 -0.52 18.55
CA VAL A 276 12.70 -1.19 17.79
C VAL A 276 11.84 -0.15 17.07
N LEU A 277 11.45 0.93 17.78
CA LEU A 277 10.68 2.03 17.20
C LEU A 277 11.48 2.71 16.08
N ALA A 278 12.76 3.04 16.32
CA ALA A 278 13.58 3.71 15.31
C ALA A 278 13.74 2.87 14.04
N ALA A 279 14.08 1.58 14.18
CA ALA A 279 14.23 0.67 13.04
C ALA A 279 12.90 0.45 12.30
N TYR A 280 11.78 0.34 13.03
CA TYR A 280 10.45 0.23 12.43
C TYR A 280 10.07 1.49 11.64
N CYS A 281 10.43 2.69 12.12
CA CYS A 281 10.23 3.94 11.39
C CYS A 281 11.01 3.96 10.07
N VAL A 282 12.23 3.43 10.03
CA VAL A 282 13.01 3.29 8.79
C VAL A 282 12.28 2.37 7.81
N LEU A 283 11.83 1.20 8.26
CA LEU A 283 11.12 0.25 7.41
C LEU A 283 9.82 0.83 6.85
N THR A 284 9.01 1.49 7.69
CA THR A 284 7.73 2.10 7.25
C THR A 284 7.95 3.26 6.29
N CYS A 285 8.94 4.11 6.56
CA CYS A 285 9.30 5.26 5.72
C CYS A 285 9.67 4.81 4.30
N PHE A 286 10.63 3.91 4.19
CA PHE A 286 11.16 3.52 2.89
C PHE A 286 10.25 2.56 2.13
N TYR A 287 9.52 1.65 2.80
CA TYR A 287 8.48 0.84 2.17
C TYR A 287 7.40 1.71 1.53
N SER A 288 6.85 2.64 2.31
CA SER A 288 5.80 3.53 1.84
C SER A 288 6.29 4.53 0.79
N GLY A 289 7.52 5.03 0.96
CA GLY A 289 8.17 5.92 0.01
C GLY A 289 8.42 5.25 -1.33
N GLY A 290 8.92 4.01 -1.32
CA GLY A 290 9.11 3.20 -2.53
C GLY A 290 7.79 2.97 -3.26
N ALA A 291 6.73 2.60 -2.55
CA ALA A 291 5.40 2.44 -3.13
C ALA A 291 4.85 3.74 -3.76
N ALA A 292 5.18 4.90 -3.19
CA ALA A 292 4.75 6.20 -3.72
C ALA A 292 5.54 6.64 -4.98
N VAL A 293 6.73 6.10 -5.23
CA VAL A 293 7.50 6.34 -6.46
C VAL A 293 6.98 5.49 -7.63
N GLN A 294 6.35 4.35 -7.37
CA GLN A 294 5.94 3.38 -8.41
C GLN A 294 4.97 3.96 -9.47
N PRO A 295 3.94 4.77 -9.14
CA PRO A 295 3.06 5.33 -10.16
C PRO A 295 3.80 6.22 -11.17
N ALA A 296 4.77 7.00 -10.70
CA ALA A 296 5.58 7.85 -11.56
C ALA A 296 6.52 7.02 -12.45
N LEU A 297 7.16 5.99 -11.89
CA LEU A 297 7.97 5.05 -12.67
C LEU A 297 7.12 4.34 -13.74
N ASN A 298 5.89 3.93 -13.40
CA ASN A 298 4.97 3.31 -14.34
C ASN A 298 4.69 4.22 -15.55
N THR A 299 4.38 5.50 -15.30
CA THR A 299 4.12 6.45 -16.38
C THR A 299 5.36 6.76 -17.21
N ASP A 300 6.54 6.80 -16.59
CA ASP A 300 7.81 7.01 -17.28
C ASP A 300 8.18 5.81 -18.19
N LEU A 301 7.80 4.58 -17.81
CA LEU A 301 8.10 3.36 -18.58
C LEU A 301 7.05 3.02 -19.64
N PHE A 302 5.77 3.21 -19.35
CA PHE A 302 4.65 2.66 -20.12
C PHE A 302 3.67 3.70 -20.64
N GLY A 303 3.92 4.99 -20.38
CA GLY A 303 3.10 6.10 -20.85
C GLY A 303 1.89 6.41 -19.95
N LEU A 304 1.14 7.44 -20.36
CA LEU A 304 0.04 8.01 -19.58
C LEU A 304 -1.35 7.50 -20.00
N ALA A 305 -1.51 6.99 -21.23
CA ALA A 305 -2.82 6.66 -21.80
C ALA A 305 -3.56 5.57 -21.00
N HIS A 306 -2.83 4.61 -20.45
CA HIS A 306 -3.36 3.49 -19.67
C HIS A 306 -2.76 3.44 -18.25
N ALA A 307 -2.39 4.59 -17.69
CA ALA A 307 -1.62 4.68 -16.45
C ALA A 307 -2.32 4.00 -15.26
N GLY A 308 -3.64 4.11 -15.16
CA GLY A 308 -4.42 3.50 -14.09
C GLY A 308 -4.37 1.97 -14.12
N VAL A 309 -4.70 1.37 -15.25
CA VAL A 309 -4.68 -0.09 -15.42
C VAL A 309 -3.25 -0.62 -15.34
N ASN A 310 -2.29 0.03 -16.00
CA ASN A 310 -0.89 -0.39 -16.01
C ASN A 310 -0.28 -0.40 -14.60
N TYR A 311 -0.52 0.65 -13.83
CA TYR A 311 -0.09 0.69 -12.43
C TYR A 311 -0.81 -0.38 -11.59
N GLY A 312 -2.11 -0.56 -11.79
CA GLY A 312 -2.90 -1.59 -11.11
C GLY A 312 -2.35 -3.00 -11.34
N LEU A 313 -1.92 -3.31 -12.55
CA LEU A 313 -1.29 -4.59 -12.87
C LEU A 313 0.08 -4.76 -12.18
N ILE A 314 0.89 -3.69 -12.08
CA ILE A 314 2.14 -3.72 -11.30
C ILE A 314 1.85 -3.92 -9.81
N ALA A 315 0.78 -3.33 -9.29
CA ALA A 315 0.38 -3.46 -7.89
C ALA A 315 -0.02 -4.89 -7.49
N LEU A 316 -0.24 -5.82 -8.45
CA LEU A 316 -0.36 -7.26 -8.17
C LEU A 316 0.89 -7.82 -7.46
N GLY A 317 2.04 -7.18 -7.61
CA GLY A 317 3.22 -7.46 -6.81
C GLY A 317 2.97 -7.33 -5.32
N MET A 318 2.13 -6.37 -4.89
CA MET A 318 1.78 -6.22 -3.46
C MET A 318 0.98 -7.43 -2.96
N SER A 319 0.09 -7.99 -3.78
CA SER A 319 -0.63 -9.24 -3.46
C SER A 319 0.33 -10.40 -3.27
N ALA A 320 1.24 -10.60 -4.22
CA ALA A 320 2.25 -11.66 -4.14
C ALA A 320 3.17 -11.48 -2.93
N GLY A 321 3.65 -10.27 -2.68
CA GLY A 321 4.50 -9.93 -1.53
C GLY A 321 3.80 -10.11 -0.19
N SER A 322 2.52 -9.79 -0.11
CA SER A 322 1.71 -10.01 1.10
C SER A 322 1.55 -11.50 1.41
N LEU A 323 1.23 -12.31 0.41
CA LEU A 323 1.11 -13.77 0.56
C LEU A 323 2.45 -14.41 0.91
N LEU A 324 3.55 -13.96 0.29
CA LEU A 324 4.91 -14.38 0.63
C LEU A 324 5.24 -14.06 2.08
N SER A 325 4.91 -12.86 2.54
CA SER A 325 5.14 -12.42 3.92
C SER A 325 4.31 -13.24 4.91
N TYR A 326 3.05 -13.51 4.58
CA TYR A 326 2.20 -14.38 5.39
C TYR A 326 2.77 -15.81 5.48
N ALA A 327 3.10 -16.42 4.34
CA ALA A 327 3.70 -17.77 4.33
C ALA A 327 5.01 -17.80 5.14
N GLY A 328 5.89 -16.80 4.97
CA GLY A 328 7.10 -16.66 5.77
C GLY A 328 6.81 -16.56 7.27
N SER A 329 5.74 -15.85 7.66
CA SER A 329 5.36 -15.71 9.06
C SER A 329 4.82 -16.99 9.70
N GLN A 330 4.30 -17.93 8.90
CA GLN A 330 3.78 -19.21 9.39
C GLN A 330 4.83 -20.33 9.36
N LEU A 331 5.71 -20.32 8.36
CA LEU A 331 6.62 -21.44 8.09
C LEU A 331 8.04 -21.22 8.65
N LEU A 332 8.43 -19.98 8.92
CA LEU A 332 9.78 -19.64 9.32
C LEU A 332 9.84 -19.23 10.80
N ASP A 333 10.92 -19.57 11.46
CA ASP A 333 11.28 -19.04 12.77
C ASP A 333 11.72 -17.57 12.68
N LEU A 334 11.89 -16.91 13.81
CA LEU A 334 12.20 -15.48 13.85
C LEU A 334 13.52 -15.12 13.13
N PRO A 335 14.63 -15.83 13.31
CA PRO A 335 15.86 -15.59 12.55
C PRO A 335 15.67 -15.71 11.04
N ALA A 336 14.99 -16.76 10.57
CA ALA A 336 14.75 -16.99 9.15
C ALA A 336 13.81 -15.91 8.55
N ARG A 337 12.85 -15.36 9.32
CA ARG A 337 12.03 -14.21 8.89
C ARG A 337 12.89 -12.96 8.64
N HIS A 338 13.87 -12.68 9.52
CA HIS A 338 14.80 -11.57 9.32
C HIS A 338 15.68 -11.79 8.08
N MET A 339 16.16 -13.02 7.86
CA MET A 339 16.90 -13.36 6.64
C MET A 339 16.05 -13.18 5.38
N LEU A 340 14.78 -13.62 5.39
CA LEU A 340 13.85 -13.41 4.28
C LEU A 340 13.63 -11.92 4.02
N ALA A 341 13.47 -11.10 5.04
CA ALA A 341 13.31 -9.66 4.91
C ALA A 341 14.51 -8.99 4.23
N VAL A 342 15.73 -9.32 4.67
CA VAL A 342 16.98 -8.80 4.08
C VAL A 342 17.15 -9.30 2.64
N ALA A 343 17.01 -10.60 2.43
CA ALA A 343 17.20 -11.22 1.12
C ALA A 343 16.20 -10.66 0.08
N SER A 344 14.94 -10.49 0.47
CA SER A 344 13.91 -9.91 -0.41
C SER A 344 14.20 -8.44 -0.72
N ALA A 345 14.63 -7.63 0.25
CA ALA A 345 15.02 -6.24 -0.02
C ALA A 345 16.19 -6.17 -1.03
N VAL A 346 17.22 -6.97 -0.84
CA VAL A 346 18.36 -7.03 -1.76
C VAL A 346 17.93 -7.49 -3.16
N ALA A 347 17.18 -8.59 -3.25
CA ALA A 347 16.69 -9.12 -4.52
C ALA A 347 15.75 -8.13 -5.24
N GLY A 348 14.89 -7.42 -4.51
CA GLY A 348 14.04 -6.36 -5.06
C GLY A 348 14.85 -5.20 -5.63
N GLY A 349 15.92 -4.78 -4.93
CA GLY A 349 16.86 -3.78 -5.43
C GLY A 349 17.55 -4.24 -6.73
N ILE A 350 17.98 -5.49 -6.79
CA ILE A 350 18.57 -6.10 -8.01
C ILE A 350 17.59 -6.07 -9.18
N CYS A 351 16.29 -6.35 -8.98
CA CYS A 351 15.29 -6.25 -10.03
C CYS A 351 15.31 -4.86 -10.70
N PHE A 352 15.40 -3.78 -9.92
CA PHE A 352 15.40 -2.42 -10.45
C PHE A 352 16.72 -2.05 -11.17
N LEU A 353 17.84 -2.74 -10.90
CA LEU A 353 19.06 -2.54 -11.69
C LEU A 353 18.84 -2.89 -13.18
N PHE A 354 18.05 -3.92 -13.44
CA PHE A 354 17.76 -4.41 -14.79
C PHE A 354 16.57 -3.73 -15.47
N VAL A 355 15.80 -2.91 -14.76
CA VAL A 355 14.73 -2.09 -15.39
C VAL A 355 15.39 -1.07 -16.33
N LYS A 356 15.04 -1.11 -17.60
CA LYS A 356 15.52 -0.18 -18.64
C LYS A 356 14.32 0.53 -19.27
N PRO A 357 14.49 1.74 -19.87
CA PRO A 357 13.44 2.34 -20.68
C PRO A 357 12.96 1.35 -21.74
N VAL A 358 11.66 1.31 -21.98
CA VAL A 358 11.09 0.46 -23.04
C VAL A 358 11.44 1.11 -24.37
N ALA A 359 12.14 0.36 -25.23
CA ALA A 359 12.44 0.84 -26.59
C ALA A 359 11.12 0.99 -27.36
N THR A 360 10.89 2.13 -27.98
CA THR A 360 9.74 2.39 -28.85
C THR A 360 9.75 1.44 -30.04
N VAL A 361 8.58 0.91 -30.37
CA VAL A 361 8.36 -0.05 -31.47
C VAL A 361 8.81 0.49 -32.83
N GLU A 362 8.93 1.81 -33.01
CA GLU A 362 9.39 2.43 -34.25
C GLU A 362 10.85 2.09 -34.66
N LYS A 363 11.71 1.70 -33.70
CA LYS A 363 13.11 1.30 -34.06
C LYS A 363 13.24 -0.13 -34.58
N GLN A 364 12.18 -0.94 -34.47
CA GLN A 364 12.23 -2.32 -35.01
C GLN A 364 11.72 -2.42 -36.45
N GLN A 365 11.03 -1.43 -36.98
CA GLN A 365 10.55 -1.44 -38.37
C GLN A 365 11.49 -0.71 -39.35
N GLY A 366 12.56 -0.09 -38.89
CA GLY A 366 13.55 0.63 -39.71
C GLY A 366 14.81 -0.16 -40.06
N ASN A 367 14.94 -1.44 -39.65
CA ASN A 367 16.08 -2.30 -39.93
C ASN A 367 15.64 -3.66 -40.50
N GLY A 368 14.66 -3.67 -41.40
CA GLY A 368 14.23 -4.81 -42.16
C GLY A 368 14.31 -4.52 -43.67
#